data_2ac64f024493c69462b16d737118e748
#
_entry.id   2ac64f024493c69462b16d737118e748
#
_cell.length_a   1.000
_cell.length_b   1.000
_cell.length_c   1.000
_cell.angle_alpha   90.00
_cell.angle_beta   90.00
_cell.angle_gamma   90.00
#
_symmetry.space_group_name_H-M   'P 1'
#
loop_
_entity.id
_entity.type
_entity.pdbx_description
1 polymer ?
#
loop_
_entity_poly.entity_id
_entity_poly.type
_entity_poly.pdbx_seq_one_letter_code
_entity_poly.pdbx_strand_id
1 'polypeptide(L)'
;IAVCTLILFPILQIVVERDPQLSAYDDDWNDISQFREALENNPETSYNVSAILSNPAVLDEVSNPSSTLLVIAGTESPYTTLELEILVSFMEKGGSILVFGDFDYSNTIADLFAIEYVKHKLWDRNYKGNVSLIETTAFVDGQSYNVLLNEPVAIKALDSQDLNLWSSGFEWSRNVFMTTSSNSWIDSDDDGAITPEDEVAPLSGFTLGMSCGMKSKGEPLGSAVFISDSSLPINNMWSEGQNSEFLLALVDSMIGSNGVILFDESRHTQESFGASLFQAALGFYFLLSGDTLILQIIRLNVLVAVIILTMALSMRQPEPKRWFHIFDIRKPRPFRSYGHNLDNSILALQETLLERMRLKYQIYEFDEKPRKDRLEYLPNVVKSYNIPLDDDFKMLLGAPTKVGPNDLRNIAKKLSTW
;
A
#
# COMPACT_ATOMS: atom_id res chain seq x y z
N ILE A 1 31.60 -5.01 14.93
CA ILE A 1 31.35 -4.56 13.55
C ILE A 1 29.98 -5.10 13.08
N ALA A 2 29.71 -6.42 13.11
CA ALA A 2 28.42 -6.99 12.68
C ALA A 2 27.21 -6.42 13.43
N VAL A 3 27.30 -6.18 14.72
CA VAL A 3 26.23 -5.57 15.53
C VAL A 3 26.03 -4.09 15.18
N CYS A 4 27.11 -3.36 14.92
CA CYS A 4 27.01 -1.98 14.44
C CYS A 4 26.44 -1.91 13.03
N THR A 5 26.75 -2.85 12.14
CA THR A 5 26.15 -2.92 10.80
C THR A 5 24.68 -3.27 10.88
N LEU A 6 24.25 -4.14 11.78
CA LEU A 6 22.84 -4.51 11.97
C LEU A 6 22.00 -3.36 12.54
N ILE A 7 22.62 -2.46 13.32
CA ILE A 7 21.98 -1.26 13.86
C ILE A 7 22.04 -0.08 12.88
N LEU A 8 23.12 0.03 12.08
CA LEU A 8 23.32 1.14 11.13
C LEU A 8 22.78 0.86 9.73
N PHE A 9 22.66 -0.40 9.33
CA PHE A 9 22.11 -0.76 8.03
C PHE A 9 20.69 -0.25 7.79
N PRO A 10 19.80 -0.28 8.78
CA PRO A 10 18.50 0.36 8.67
C PRO A 10 18.56 1.89 8.49
N ILE A 11 19.53 2.56 9.07
CA ILE A 11 19.67 4.03 8.99
C ILE A 11 20.19 4.48 7.61
N LEU A 12 20.79 3.57 6.85
CA LEU A 12 21.37 3.83 5.52
C LEU A 12 20.46 3.44 4.35
N GLN A 13 19.33 2.81 4.59
CA GLN A 13 18.32 2.66 3.55
C GLN A 13 17.72 4.03 3.30
N ILE A 14 17.90 4.53 2.09
CA ILE A 14 17.17 5.70 1.58
C ILE A 14 15.68 5.37 1.75
N VAL A 15 15.06 6.01 2.70
CA VAL A 15 13.62 5.95 2.90
C VAL A 15 13.04 6.60 1.66
N VAL A 16 12.43 5.83 0.80
CA VAL A 16 11.42 6.37 -0.10
C VAL A 16 10.24 6.64 0.83
N GLU A 17 10.19 7.85 1.38
CA GLU A 17 8.99 8.34 2.04
C GLU A 17 7.88 8.26 1.00
N ARG A 18 6.97 7.32 1.15
CA ARG A 18 5.63 7.48 0.62
C ARG A 18 4.98 8.44 1.60
N ASP A 19 4.70 9.63 1.13
CA ASP A 19 3.91 10.58 1.89
C ASP A 19 2.56 9.93 2.18
N PRO A 20 2.13 9.84 3.47
CA PRO A 20 0.82 9.31 3.79
C PRO A 20 -0.22 10.17 3.09
N GLN A 21 -1.19 9.57 2.43
CA GLN A 21 -2.31 10.31 1.86
C GLN A 21 -3.38 10.53 2.93
N LEU A 22 -4.11 11.65 2.83
CA LEU A 22 -5.20 12.00 3.73
C LEU A 22 -4.76 12.22 5.20
N SER A 23 -3.49 12.55 5.43
CA SER A 23 -3.00 12.93 6.75
C SER A 23 -3.55 14.30 7.17
N ALA A 24 -3.94 14.43 8.44
CA ALA A 24 -4.34 15.70 9.01
C ALA A 24 -3.14 16.63 9.33
N TYR A 25 -1.91 16.15 9.22
CA TYR A 25 -0.68 16.84 9.62
C TYR A 25 0.33 17.03 8.50
N ASP A 26 -0.05 16.72 7.27
CA ASP A 26 0.72 17.00 6.08
C ASP A 26 0.02 18.08 5.23
N ASP A 27 0.79 18.92 4.52
CA ASP A 27 0.28 20.08 3.81
C ASP A 27 0.15 19.86 2.30
N ASP A 28 0.32 18.64 1.83
CA ASP A 28 0.20 18.33 0.41
C ASP A 28 -1.24 18.46 -0.09
N TRP A 29 -1.41 18.51 -1.40
CA TRP A 29 -2.72 18.75 -2.02
C TRP A 29 -3.76 17.67 -1.74
N ASN A 30 -3.32 16.44 -1.47
CA ASN A 30 -4.11 15.23 -1.18
C ASN A 30 -4.26 14.94 0.33
N ASP A 31 -3.79 15.86 1.20
CA ASP A 31 -3.90 15.77 2.64
C ASP A 31 -5.03 16.64 3.18
N ILE A 32 -5.37 16.50 4.47
CA ILE A 32 -6.54 17.11 5.08
C ILE A 32 -6.18 18.16 6.14
N SER A 33 -4.97 18.76 6.04
CA SER A 33 -4.51 19.76 7.02
C SER A 33 -5.39 21.01 7.05
N GLN A 34 -5.93 21.49 5.92
CA GLN A 34 -6.83 22.65 5.90
C GLN A 34 -8.13 22.37 6.67
N PHE A 35 -8.68 21.16 6.57
CA PHE A 35 -9.84 20.77 7.37
C PHE A 35 -9.52 20.77 8.87
N ARG A 36 -8.40 20.17 9.27
CA ARG A 36 -7.92 20.20 10.66
C ARG A 36 -7.71 21.63 11.15
N GLU A 37 -6.99 22.45 10.39
CA GLU A 37 -6.70 23.83 10.77
C GLU A 37 -7.95 24.71 10.89
N ALA A 38 -8.91 24.50 9.99
CA ALA A 38 -10.20 25.21 10.06
C ALA A 38 -10.98 24.85 11.33
N LEU A 39 -10.92 23.59 11.78
CA LEU A 39 -11.53 23.18 13.04
C LEU A 39 -10.78 23.76 14.26
N GLU A 40 -9.47 23.75 14.24
CA GLU A 40 -8.63 24.25 15.33
C GLU A 40 -8.72 25.77 15.50
N ASN A 41 -8.81 26.51 14.39
CA ASN A 41 -8.77 27.97 14.38
C ASN A 41 -10.16 28.63 14.22
N ASN A 42 -11.25 27.88 14.27
CA ASN A 42 -12.60 28.43 14.13
C ASN A 42 -12.96 29.31 15.34
N PRO A 43 -13.20 30.62 15.15
CA PRO A 43 -13.50 31.54 16.25
C PRO A 43 -14.88 31.31 16.90
N GLU A 44 -15.78 30.61 16.23
CA GLU A 44 -17.14 30.32 16.70
C GLU A 44 -17.22 29.06 17.56
N THR A 45 -16.16 28.24 17.53
CA THR A 45 -16.09 26.95 18.22
C THR A 45 -14.85 26.86 19.11
N SER A 46 -14.85 25.90 20.04
CA SER A 46 -13.70 25.65 20.93
C SER A 46 -13.36 24.15 20.91
N TYR A 47 -12.82 23.71 19.80
CA TYR A 47 -12.39 22.31 19.65
C TYR A 47 -10.95 22.10 20.14
N ASN A 48 -10.74 21.00 20.84
CA ASN A 48 -9.39 20.48 21.11
C ASN A 48 -9.08 19.41 20.08
N VAL A 49 -8.22 19.74 19.11
CA VAL A 49 -7.88 18.87 17.97
C VAL A 49 -6.60 18.13 18.28
N SER A 50 -6.58 16.81 18.06
CA SER A 50 -5.40 15.96 18.22
C SER A 50 -5.48 14.72 17.30
N ALA A 51 -4.42 13.91 17.28
CA ALA A 51 -4.35 12.71 16.46
C ALA A 51 -4.11 11.43 17.27
N ILE A 52 -4.64 10.34 16.75
CA ILE A 52 -4.31 8.97 17.18
C ILE A 52 -3.26 8.42 16.20
N LEU A 53 -2.01 8.30 16.65
CA LEU A 53 -0.90 7.91 15.79
C LEU A 53 -0.63 6.39 15.78
N SER A 54 -1.11 5.66 16.77
CA SER A 54 -0.68 4.27 16.95
C SER A 54 -1.80 3.25 16.95
N ASN A 55 -2.83 3.48 17.78
CA ASN A 55 -3.91 2.51 17.95
C ASN A 55 -5.17 3.19 18.52
N PRO A 56 -6.36 2.88 18.02
CA PRO A 56 -7.64 3.34 18.55
C PRO A 56 -7.90 2.99 20.03
N ALA A 57 -7.11 2.11 20.65
CA ALA A 57 -7.23 1.79 22.08
C ALA A 57 -7.19 3.02 23.00
N VAL A 58 -6.60 4.11 22.56
CA VAL A 58 -6.62 5.41 23.24
C VAL A 58 -8.04 5.93 23.49
N LEU A 59 -9.03 5.52 22.69
CA LEU A 59 -10.44 5.90 22.85
C LEU A 59 -11.04 5.40 24.18
N ASP A 60 -10.53 4.32 24.74
CA ASP A 60 -10.98 3.84 26.05
C ASP A 60 -10.60 4.77 27.19
N GLU A 61 -9.56 5.59 27.01
CA GLU A 61 -9.05 6.57 27.99
C GLU A 61 -9.71 7.95 27.85
N VAL A 62 -10.54 8.16 26.82
CA VAL A 62 -11.24 9.44 26.62
C VAL A 62 -12.20 9.70 27.76
N SER A 63 -12.02 10.81 28.45
CA SER A 63 -12.78 11.14 29.66
C SER A 63 -14.22 11.55 29.36
N ASN A 64 -14.51 12.11 28.20
CA ASN A 64 -15.84 12.59 27.80
C ASN A 64 -16.17 12.16 26.35
N PRO A 65 -16.52 10.90 26.11
CA PRO A 65 -16.84 10.42 24.76
C PRO A 65 -17.99 11.16 24.09
N SER A 66 -19.01 11.59 24.83
CA SER A 66 -20.20 12.23 24.27
C SER A 66 -19.95 13.63 23.66
N SER A 67 -18.81 14.23 23.89
CA SER A 67 -18.35 15.44 23.21
C SER A 67 -17.04 15.19 22.43
N THR A 68 -16.83 13.96 22.01
CA THR A 68 -15.63 13.59 21.25
C THR A 68 -16.03 13.03 19.89
N LEU A 69 -15.40 13.55 18.85
CA LEU A 69 -15.51 13.08 17.47
C LEU A 69 -14.22 12.40 17.05
N LEU A 70 -14.34 11.18 16.54
CA LEU A 70 -13.28 10.50 15.84
C LEU A 70 -13.48 10.71 14.33
N VAL A 71 -12.48 11.27 13.66
CA VAL A 71 -12.45 11.45 12.20
C VAL A 71 -11.54 10.39 11.60
N ILE A 72 -12.08 9.64 10.66
CA ILE A 72 -11.36 8.58 9.92
C ILE A 72 -11.48 8.94 8.44
N ALA A 73 -10.36 9.27 7.81
CA ALA A 73 -10.31 9.62 6.40
C ALA A 73 -9.41 8.61 5.67
N GLY A 74 -9.95 7.89 4.69
CA GLY A 74 -9.24 6.95 3.84
C GLY A 74 -8.41 5.90 4.61
N THR A 75 -8.95 4.73 4.82
CA THR A 75 -8.26 3.66 5.56
C THR A 75 -7.37 2.83 4.63
N GLU A 76 -6.05 2.91 4.78
CA GLU A 76 -5.09 2.12 4.00
C GLU A 76 -4.83 0.72 4.58
N SER A 77 -5.26 0.48 5.81
CA SER A 77 -5.14 -0.83 6.46
C SER A 77 -6.40 -1.19 7.26
N PRO A 78 -6.78 -2.49 7.32
CA PRO A 78 -8.00 -2.90 7.99
C PRO A 78 -7.91 -2.70 9.51
N TYR A 79 -9.04 -2.41 10.14
CA TYR A 79 -9.17 -2.49 11.59
C TYR A 79 -9.25 -3.95 12.03
N THR A 80 -8.57 -4.28 13.10
CA THR A 80 -8.69 -5.59 13.74
C THR A 80 -10.00 -5.71 14.51
N THR A 81 -10.46 -6.92 14.78
CA THR A 81 -11.68 -7.17 15.57
C THR A 81 -11.66 -6.45 16.91
N LEU A 82 -10.49 -6.43 17.59
CA LEU A 82 -10.37 -5.75 18.88
C LEU A 82 -10.53 -4.22 18.75
N GLU A 83 -9.99 -3.63 17.71
CA GLU A 83 -10.12 -2.19 17.45
C GLU A 83 -11.56 -1.81 17.10
N LEU A 84 -12.26 -2.67 16.32
CA LEU A 84 -13.67 -2.50 16.05
C LEU A 84 -14.52 -2.58 17.33
N GLU A 85 -14.19 -3.49 18.27
CA GLU A 85 -14.81 -3.54 19.60
C GLU A 85 -14.63 -2.23 20.37
N ILE A 86 -13.45 -1.63 20.29
CA ILE A 86 -13.14 -0.34 20.91
C ILE A 86 -13.98 0.78 20.30
N LEU A 87 -14.12 0.83 18.96
CA LEU A 87 -14.98 1.81 18.28
C LEU A 87 -16.44 1.69 18.73
N VAL A 88 -16.96 0.48 18.83
CA VAL A 88 -18.32 0.22 19.34
C VAL A 88 -18.45 0.68 20.80
N SER A 89 -17.49 0.31 21.66
CA SER A 89 -17.47 0.74 23.07
C SER A 89 -17.40 2.26 23.22
N PHE A 90 -16.65 2.95 22.36
CA PHE A 90 -16.59 4.41 22.30
C PHE A 90 -17.95 5.02 21.98
N MET A 91 -18.67 4.47 21.00
CA MET A 91 -20.03 4.91 20.65
C MET A 91 -21.05 4.57 21.73
N GLU A 92 -20.94 3.43 22.41
CA GLU A 92 -21.77 3.07 23.55
C GLU A 92 -21.67 4.10 24.69
N LYS A 93 -20.50 4.71 24.83
CA LYS A 93 -20.24 5.79 25.80
C LYS A 93 -20.67 7.19 25.27
N GLY A 94 -21.29 7.24 24.08
CA GLY A 94 -21.80 8.48 23.47
C GLY A 94 -20.87 9.12 22.43
N GLY A 95 -19.74 8.52 22.09
CA GLY A 95 -18.78 9.05 21.12
C GLY A 95 -19.34 9.08 19.70
N SER A 96 -18.86 10.03 18.89
CA SER A 96 -19.26 10.17 17.49
C SER A 96 -18.11 9.82 16.55
N ILE A 97 -18.42 9.23 15.39
CA ILE A 97 -17.43 8.82 14.37
C ILE A 97 -17.83 9.43 13.03
N LEU A 98 -16.89 10.08 12.34
CA LEU A 98 -17.03 10.57 10.97
C LEU A 98 -16.07 9.80 10.07
N VAL A 99 -16.61 9.08 9.09
CA VAL A 99 -15.86 8.23 8.17
C VAL A 99 -15.96 8.79 6.77
N PHE A 100 -14.82 9.11 6.17
CA PHE A 100 -14.67 9.38 4.77
C PHE A 100 -14.06 8.15 4.11
N GLY A 101 -14.82 7.45 3.28
CA GLY A 101 -14.39 6.23 2.65
C GLY A 101 -14.93 6.08 1.24
N ASP A 102 -14.19 5.38 0.41
CA ASP A 102 -14.57 5.05 -0.96
C ASP A 102 -14.22 3.59 -1.29
N PHE A 103 -12.97 3.21 -1.14
CA PHE A 103 -12.45 1.91 -1.50
C PHE A 103 -11.87 1.16 -0.29
N ASP A 104 -11.54 -0.11 -0.53
CA ASP A 104 -10.75 -0.97 0.32
C ASP A 104 -11.25 -1.19 1.75
N TYR A 105 -10.49 -0.72 2.72
CA TYR A 105 -10.69 -1.10 4.11
C TYR A 105 -11.76 -0.30 4.86
N SER A 106 -12.35 0.73 4.25
CA SER A 106 -13.49 1.47 4.83
C SER A 106 -14.69 0.57 5.15
N ASN A 107 -14.86 -0.50 4.37
CA ASN A 107 -15.89 -1.50 4.63
C ASN A 107 -15.70 -2.24 5.95
N THR A 108 -14.50 -2.32 6.52
CA THR A 108 -14.30 -2.95 7.84
C THR A 108 -15.06 -2.23 8.96
N ILE A 109 -15.20 -0.91 8.85
CA ILE A 109 -15.99 -0.11 9.78
C ILE A 109 -17.46 -0.08 9.37
N ALA A 110 -17.75 0.09 8.08
CA ALA A 110 -19.10 0.19 7.55
C ALA A 110 -19.92 -1.09 7.82
N ASP A 111 -19.28 -2.25 7.80
CA ASP A 111 -19.89 -3.56 8.12
C ASP A 111 -20.49 -3.59 9.53
N LEU A 112 -19.94 -2.85 10.51
CA LEU A 112 -20.50 -2.74 11.86
C LEU A 112 -21.91 -2.14 11.85
N PHE A 113 -22.23 -1.35 10.84
CA PHE A 113 -23.50 -0.61 10.70
C PHE A 113 -24.40 -1.22 9.62
N ALA A 114 -24.05 -2.40 9.10
CA ALA A 114 -24.65 -3.02 7.91
C ALA A 114 -24.73 -2.03 6.74
N ILE A 115 -23.62 -1.42 6.44
CA ILE A 115 -23.40 -0.50 5.33
C ILE A 115 -22.26 -1.06 4.48
N GLU A 116 -22.38 -0.90 3.18
CA GLU A 116 -21.34 -1.28 2.22
C GLU A 116 -21.01 -0.10 1.32
N TYR A 117 -19.72 0.22 1.19
CA TYR A 117 -19.19 1.02 0.11
C TYR A 117 -19.02 0.13 -1.12
N VAL A 118 -19.73 0.45 -2.19
CA VAL A 118 -19.72 -0.34 -3.42
C VAL A 118 -18.38 -0.16 -4.15
N LYS A 119 -17.72 -1.26 -4.51
CA LYS A 119 -16.35 -1.25 -5.07
C LYS A 119 -16.25 -0.83 -6.55
N HIS A 120 -17.32 -0.33 -7.12
CA HIS A 120 -17.37 0.09 -8.52
C HIS A 120 -17.49 1.60 -8.63
N LYS A 121 -16.97 2.15 -9.71
CA LYS A 121 -17.04 3.58 -9.98
C LYS A 121 -18.49 4.02 -10.10
N LEU A 122 -18.78 5.17 -9.52
CA LEU A 122 -20.07 5.81 -9.61
C LEU A 122 -19.96 6.98 -10.59
N TRP A 123 -20.84 7.01 -11.57
CA TRP A 123 -20.96 8.08 -12.52
C TRP A 123 -22.26 8.83 -12.34
N ASP A 124 -22.24 10.12 -12.53
CA ASP A 124 -23.44 10.96 -12.56
C ASP A 124 -23.37 11.93 -13.73
N ARG A 125 -24.49 12.19 -14.39
CA ARG A 125 -24.57 13.21 -15.43
C ARG A 125 -24.52 14.63 -14.85
N ASN A 126 -24.75 14.77 -13.56
CA ASN A 126 -24.59 16.03 -12.82
C ASN A 126 -23.14 16.16 -12.31
N TYR A 127 -22.24 16.58 -13.20
CA TYR A 127 -20.83 16.77 -12.88
C TYR A 127 -20.36 18.19 -13.25
N LYS A 128 -19.29 18.66 -12.60
CA LYS A 128 -18.73 19.99 -12.79
C LYS A 128 -17.37 19.94 -13.51
N GLY A 129 -17.41 20.17 -14.82
CA GLY A 129 -16.18 20.29 -15.63
C GLY A 129 -15.52 18.96 -15.98
N ASN A 130 -15.27 18.12 -15.00
CA ASN A 130 -14.72 16.76 -15.14
C ASN A 130 -15.77 15.75 -14.70
N VAL A 131 -15.89 14.64 -15.41
CA VAL A 131 -16.86 13.56 -15.12
C VAL A 131 -16.63 12.88 -13.76
N SER A 132 -15.40 12.97 -13.22
CA SER A 132 -15.08 12.50 -11.87
C SER A 132 -15.59 13.41 -10.74
N LEU A 133 -15.94 14.67 -11.07
CA LEU A 133 -16.40 15.66 -10.08
C LEU A 133 -17.92 15.71 -10.04
N ILE A 134 -18.52 14.95 -9.15
CA ILE A 134 -19.98 14.88 -8.97
C ILE A 134 -20.45 16.02 -8.08
N GLU A 135 -21.39 16.84 -8.60
CA GLU A 135 -22.03 17.90 -7.84
C GLU A 135 -23.32 17.41 -7.21
N THR A 136 -23.45 17.55 -5.91
CA THR A 136 -24.61 17.09 -5.14
C THR A 136 -25.02 18.08 -4.06
N THR A 137 -26.20 17.87 -3.49
CA THR A 137 -26.69 18.65 -2.34
C THR A 137 -26.70 17.80 -1.09
N ALA A 138 -26.02 18.27 -0.06
CA ALA A 138 -26.04 17.67 1.27
C ALA A 138 -26.95 18.51 2.21
N PHE A 139 -27.62 17.85 3.16
CA PHE A 139 -28.50 18.49 4.13
C PHE A 139 -27.95 18.26 5.54
N VAL A 140 -27.68 19.34 6.26
CA VAL A 140 -27.24 19.34 7.67
C VAL A 140 -28.11 20.33 8.45
N ASP A 141 -28.76 19.89 9.50
CA ASP A 141 -29.62 20.71 10.38
C ASP A 141 -30.65 21.61 9.66
N GLY A 142 -31.19 21.07 8.55
CA GLY A 142 -32.19 21.76 7.73
C GLY A 142 -31.61 22.80 6.76
N GLN A 143 -30.31 22.95 6.70
CA GLN A 143 -29.59 23.74 5.67
C GLN A 143 -29.10 22.86 4.53
N SER A 144 -29.05 23.39 3.34
CA SER A 144 -28.55 22.71 2.14
C SER A 144 -27.21 23.28 1.71
N TYR A 145 -26.27 22.42 1.38
CA TYR A 145 -24.92 22.75 0.90
C TYR A 145 -24.70 22.12 -0.46
N ASN A 146 -24.12 22.87 -1.38
CA ASN A 146 -23.72 22.36 -2.69
C ASN A 146 -22.30 21.78 -2.58
N VAL A 147 -22.22 20.44 -2.51
CA VAL A 147 -20.99 19.70 -2.26
C VAL A 147 -20.46 19.14 -3.58
N LEU A 148 -19.16 19.25 -3.80
CA LEU A 148 -18.45 18.67 -4.92
C LEU A 148 -17.64 17.48 -4.43
N LEU A 149 -17.90 16.30 -4.98
CA LEU A 149 -17.21 15.05 -4.66
C LEU A 149 -16.30 14.65 -5.81
N ASN A 150 -15.20 13.95 -5.51
CA ASN A 150 -14.24 13.48 -6.50
C ASN A 150 -14.17 11.95 -6.51
N GLU A 151 -14.72 11.35 -7.56
CA GLU A 151 -14.82 9.89 -7.75
C GLU A 151 -15.48 9.15 -6.56
N PRO A 152 -16.64 9.63 -6.05
CA PRO A 152 -17.29 8.94 -4.96
C PRO A 152 -17.79 7.56 -5.38
N VAL A 153 -18.05 6.71 -4.40
CA VAL A 153 -18.72 5.43 -4.58
C VAL A 153 -20.15 5.46 -4.03
N ALA A 154 -20.98 4.49 -4.35
CA ALA A 154 -22.29 4.37 -3.74
C ALA A 154 -22.22 3.73 -2.36
N ILE A 155 -23.02 4.21 -1.41
CA ILE A 155 -23.25 3.56 -0.12
C ILE A 155 -24.55 2.75 -0.21
N LYS A 156 -24.49 1.46 0.11
CA LYS A 156 -25.65 0.58 0.23
C LYS A 156 -25.92 0.23 1.68
N ALA A 157 -27.18 0.32 2.08
CA ALA A 157 -27.63 -0.24 3.36
C ALA A 157 -27.93 -1.73 3.15
N LEU A 158 -27.29 -2.59 3.92
CA LEU A 158 -27.54 -4.02 3.93
C LEU A 158 -28.76 -4.34 4.82
N ASP A 159 -29.41 -5.46 4.57
CA ASP A 159 -30.54 -5.88 5.38
C ASP A 159 -30.09 -6.21 6.81
N SER A 160 -30.91 -5.84 7.80
CA SER A 160 -30.58 -5.97 9.23
C SER A 160 -30.39 -7.41 9.72
N GLN A 161 -30.66 -8.41 8.88
CA GLN A 161 -30.41 -9.83 9.19
C GLN A 161 -28.93 -10.22 9.07
N ASP A 162 -28.13 -9.41 8.37
CA ASP A 162 -26.70 -9.61 8.20
C ASP A 162 -25.84 -8.94 9.29
N LEU A 163 -26.47 -8.21 10.22
CA LEU A 163 -25.81 -7.58 11.38
C LEU A 163 -25.38 -8.63 12.42
N ASN A 164 -24.38 -9.40 12.07
CA ASN A 164 -24.11 -10.71 12.71
C ASN A 164 -23.36 -10.67 14.03
N LEU A 165 -22.77 -9.59 14.53
CA LEU A 165 -21.88 -9.75 15.70
C LEU A 165 -22.06 -8.74 16.83
N TRP A 166 -22.51 -7.53 16.58
CA TRP A 166 -22.41 -6.45 17.57
C TRP A 166 -23.78 -5.89 18.01
N SER A 167 -24.86 -6.24 17.32
CA SER A 167 -26.17 -5.57 17.43
C SER A 167 -27.17 -6.20 18.41
N SER A 168 -26.80 -7.20 19.18
CA SER A 168 -27.72 -7.81 20.13
C SER A 168 -27.93 -6.89 21.34
N GLY A 169 -28.78 -5.90 21.18
CA GLY A 169 -29.14 -5.00 22.28
C GLY A 169 -29.23 -3.53 21.91
N PHE A 170 -28.82 -3.15 20.72
CA PHE A 170 -28.88 -1.77 20.23
C PHE A 170 -29.89 -1.61 19.11
N GLU A 171 -30.56 -0.45 19.12
CA GLU A 171 -31.42 -0.01 18.02
C GLU A 171 -30.63 0.97 17.16
N TRP A 172 -30.68 0.79 15.85
CA TRP A 172 -30.00 1.65 14.89
C TRP A 172 -31.03 2.47 14.11
N SER A 173 -30.74 3.75 13.96
CA SER A 173 -31.46 4.63 13.03
C SER A 173 -30.53 5.04 11.92
N ARG A 174 -30.95 4.97 10.65
CA ARG A 174 -30.22 5.42 9.49
C ARG A 174 -30.96 6.58 8.84
N ASN A 175 -30.23 7.62 8.47
CA ASN A 175 -30.76 8.76 7.76
C ASN A 175 -29.82 9.14 6.61
N VAL A 176 -30.38 9.21 5.39
CA VAL A 176 -29.63 9.62 4.20
C VAL A 176 -29.75 11.14 4.09
N PHE A 177 -28.60 11.83 4.00
CA PHE A 177 -28.56 13.29 3.91
C PHE A 177 -27.90 13.80 2.61
N MET A 178 -27.32 12.90 1.79
CA MET A 178 -26.69 13.22 0.51
C MET A 178 -26.89 12.08 -0.49
N THR A 179 -27.31 12.40 -1.73
CA THR A 179 -27.58 11.41 -2.78
C THR A 179 -27.11 11.92 -4.15
N THR A 180 -26.86 11.02 -5.08
CA THR A 180 -26.64 11.36 -6.50
C THR A 180 -27.93 11.85 -7.16
N SER A 181 -27.81 12.30 -8.40
CA SER A 181 -28.98 12.50 -9.25
C SER A 181 -29.61 11.14 -9.68
N SER A 182 -30.85 11.19 -10.18
CA SER A 182 -31.49 10.00 -10.75
C SER A 182 -30.87 9.56 -12.11
N ASN A 183 -29.90 10.30 -12.62
CA ASN A 183 -29.21 10.01 -13.88
C ASN A 183 -27.79 9.44 -13.64
N SER A 184 -27.57 8.85 -12.47
CA SER A 184 -26.31 8.21 -12.11
C SER A 184 -26.36 6.69 -12.32
N TRP A 185 -25.22 6.07 -12.42
CA TRP A 185 -25.07 4.61 -12.52
C TRP A 185 -23.79 4.13 -11.88
N ILE A 186 -23.80 2.88 -11.41
CA ILE A 186 -22.62 2.19 -10.93
C ILE A 186 -22.08 1.38 -12.10
N ASP A 187 -20.86 1.67 -12.49
CA ASP A 187 -20.14 1.07 -13.62
C ASP A 187 -19.54 -0.27 -13.19
N SER A 188 -20.22 -1.36 -13.47
CA SER A 188 -19.87 -2.70 -13.00
C SER A 188 -18.77 -3.36 -13.83
N ASP A 189 -18.56 -2.90 -15.07
CA ASP A 189 -17.59 -3.45 -16.04
C ASP A 189 -16.43 -2.50 -16.38
N ASP A 190 -16.39 -1.31 -15.71
CA ASP A 190 -15.35 -0.28 -15.85
C ASP A 190 -15.17 0.26 -17.27
N ASP A 191 -16.25 0.26 -18.09
CA ASP A 191 -16.20 0.74 -19.47
C ASP A 191 -16.55 2.24 -19.63
N GLY A 192 -17.06 2.88 -18.56
CA GLY A 192 -17.45 4.29 -18.52
C GLY A 192 -18.73 4.62 -19.26
N ALA A 193 -19.46 3.63 -19.78
CA ALA A 193 -20.72 3.78 -20.49
C ALA A 193 -21.83 3.00 -19.80
N ILE A 194 -23.08 3.42 -19.98
CA ILE A 194 -24.21 2.69 -19.38
C ILE A 194 -24.47 1.43 -20.21
N THR A 195 -24.25 0.27 -19.61
CA THR A 195 -24.53 -1.06 -20.18
C THR A 195 -25.67 -1.76 -19.43
N PRO A 196 -26.21 -2.88 -19.95
CA PRO A 196 -27.22 -3.67 -19.22
C PRO A 196 -26.69 -4.34 -17.95
N GLU A 197 -25.39 -4.39 -17.75
CA GLU A 197 -24.73 -4.98 -16.58
C GLU A 197 -24.61 -3.97 -15.44
N ASP A 198 -24.81 -2.68 -15.73
CA ASP A 198 -24.70 -1.59 -14.76
C ASP A 198 -25.97 -1.41 -13.95
N GLU A 199 -25.75 -0.97 -12.72
CA GLU A 199 -26.84 -0.60 -11.84
C GLU A 199 -27.17 0.88 -12.03
N VAL A 200 -28.37 1.17 -12.56
CA VAL A 200 -28.88 2.53 -12.77
C VAL A 200 -29.55 3.03 -11.49
N ALA A 201 -29.35 4.29 -11.16
CA ALA A 201 -29.89 4.90 -9.96
C ALA A 201 -31.43 4.82 -9.90
N PRO A 202 -31.99 4.60 -8.72
CA PRO A 202 -33.40 4.83 -8.45
C PRO A 202 -33.74 6.33 -8.58
N LEU A 203 -35.01 6.68 -8.57
CA LEU A 203 -35.46 8.08 -8.63
C LEU A 203 -34.91 8.94 -7.48
N SER A 204 -34.57 8.31 -6.36
CA SER A 204 -33.95 8.96 -5.18
C SER A 204 -32.44 9.16 -5.32
N GLY A 205 -31.80 8.65 -6.38
CA GLY A 205 -30.36 8.60 -6.50
C GLY A 205 -29.73 7.47 -5.65
N PHE A 206 -28.42 7.30 -5.80
CA PHE A 206 -27.61 6.48 -4.88
C PHE A 206 -27.23 7.29 -3.66
N THR A 207 -27.10 6.64 -2.52
CA THR A 207 -26.66 7.28 -1.27
C THR A 207 -25.16 7.61 -1.36
N LEU A 208 -24.81 8.85 -1.02
CA LEU A 208 -23.45 9.36 -0.92
C LEU A 208 -23.06 9.74 0.51
N GLY A 209 -24.07 10.06 1.32
CA GLY A 209 -23.86 10.39 2.72
C GLY A 209 -24.98 9.82 3.60
N MET A 210 -24.62 9.14 4.67
CA MET A 210 -25.55 8.49 5.59
C MET A 210 -25.10 8.69 7.03
N SER A 211 -26.04 9.06 7.90
CA SER A 211 -25.83 9.07 9.35
C SER A 211 -26.50 7.87 10.02
N CYS A 212 -25.81 7.28 10.98
CA CYS A 212 -26.26 6.15 11.78
C CYS A 212 -26.25 6.53 13.26
N GLY A 213 -27.40 6.57 13.89
CA GLY A 213 -27.52 6.79 15.32
C GLY A 213 -27.69 5.49 16.08
N MET A 214 -26.96 5.31 17.17
CA MET A 214 -27.06 4.19 18.09
C MET A 214 -28.01 4.56 19.24
N LYS A 215 -28.89 3.63 19.63
CA LYS A 215 -29.78 3.78 20.79
C LYS A 215 -29.76 2.51 21.62
N SER A 216 -29.89 2.66 22.94
CA SER A 216 -30.11 1.54 23.85
C SER A 216 -31.35 1.83 24.69
N LYS A 217 -32.35 0.93 24.65
CA LYS A 217 -33.63 1.09 25.37
C LYS A 217 -34.33 2.43 25.09
N GLY A 218 -34.19 2.95 23.86
CA GLY A 218 -34.75 4.23 23.44
C GLY A 218 -33.91 5.46 23.77
N GLU A 219 -32.86 5.35 24.58
CA GLU A 219 -31.92 6.45 24.86
C GLU A 219 -30.86 6.55 23.79
N PRO A 220 -30.58 7.77 23.26
CA PRO A 220 -29.53 7.97 22.27
C PRO A 220 -28.15 7.74 22.89
N LEU A 221 -27.31 7.07 22.15
CA LEU A 221 -25.87 6.87 22.44
C LEU A 221 -25.05 7.65 21.43
N GLY A 222 -23.97 7.08 20.96
CA GLY A 222 -23.12 7.67 19.91
C GLY A 222 -23.74 7.62 18.51
N SER A 223 -23.08 8.29 17.58
CA SER A 223 -23.47 8.31 16.17
C SER A 223 -22.28 8.09 15.25
N ALA A 224 -22.53 7.58 14.05
CA ALA A 224 -21.54 7.51 13.00
C ALA A 224 -22.09 8.16 11.73
N VAL A 225 -21.23 8.89 11.02
CA VAL A 225 -21.55 9.47 9.72
C VAL A 225 -20.60 8.87 8.69
N PHE A 226 -21.15 8.41 7.58
CA PHE A 226 -20.42 7.82 6.47
C PHE A 226 -20.58 8.69 5.23
N ILE A 227 -19.48 9.09 4.64
CA ILE A 227 -19.39 9.85 3.38
C ILE A 227 -18.61 9.01 2.38
N SER A 228 -19.12 8.92 1.15
CA SER A 228 -18.64 8.02 0.11
C SER A 228 -17.47 8.56 -0.71
N ASP A 229 -16.77 9.53 -0.19
CA ASP A 229 -15.63 10.15 -0.85
C ASP A 229 -14.55 10.48 0.19
N SER A 230 -13.44 9.75 0.15
CA SER A 230 -12.30 9.98 1.03
C SER A 230 -11.58 11.29 0.68
N SER A 231 -11.70 11.74 -0.57
CA SER A 231 -11.05 12.96 -1.04
C SER A 231 -11.85 14.25 -0.77
N LEU A 232 -13.08 14.17 -0.24
CA LEU A 232 -13.87 15.35 0.08
C LEU A 232 -13.14 16.34 1.02
N PRO A 233 -12.47 15.90 2.10
CA PRO A 233 -11.80 16.81 3.04
C PRO A 233 -10.41 17.25 2.60
N ILE A 234 -9.88 16.78 1.45
CA ILE A 234 -8.50 17.11 1.05
C ILE A 234 -8.29 18.59 0.74
N ASN A 235 -7.06 19.05 0.89
CA ASN A 235 -6.65 20.42 0.68
C ASN A 235 -7.06 20.97 -0.69
N ASN A 236 -6.94 20.14 -1.74
CA ASN A 236 -7.33 20.54 -3.10
C ASN A 236 -8.84 20.67 -3.31
N MET A 237 -9.65 19.95 -2.52
CA MET A 237 -11.13 19.97 -2.59
C MET A 237 -11.74 20.93 -1.56
N TRP A 238 -10.97 21.45 -0.62
CA TRP A 238 -11.42 22.27 0.50
C TRP A 238 -12.20 23.52 0.09
N SER A 239 -11.74 24.21 -0.96
CA SER A 239 -12.36 25.43 -1.47
C SER A 239 -13.35 25.20 -2.63
N GLU A 240 -13.58 23.95 -3.02
CA GLU A 240 -14.50 23.63 -4.09
C GLU A 240 -15.96 23.56 -3.60
N GLY A 241 -16.87 24.12 -4.39
CA GLY A 241 -18.30 24.19 -4.02
C GLY A 241 -18.51 24.87 -2.66
N GLN A 242 -19.21 24.19 -1.77
CA GLN A 242 -19.36 24.55 -0.35
C GLN A 242 -18.82 23.44 0.55
N ASN A 243 -17.75 22.77 0.14
CA ASN A 243 -17.19 21.62 0.86
C ASN A 243 -16.74 22.03 2.28
N SER A 244 -16.03 23.14 2.40
CA SER A 244 -15.57 23.62 3.70
C SER A 244 -16.72 23.98 4.65
N GLU A 245 -17.71 24.72 4.17
CA GLU A 245 -18.87 25.09 4.99
C GLU A 245 -19.69 23.86 5.40
N PHE A 246 -19.87 22.91 4.48
CA PHE A 246 -20.57 21.67 4.76
C PHE A 246 -19.84 20.86 5.84
N LEU A 247 -18.53 20.66 5.73
CA LEU A 247 -17.74 19.86 6.67
C LEU A 247 -17.72 20.48 8.06
N LEU A 248 -17.58 21.81 8.15
CA LEU A 248 -17.65 22.50 9.45
C LEU A 248 -19.04 22.40 10.07
N ALA A 249 -20.11 22.61 9.30
CA ALA A 249 -21.47 22.45 9.77
C ALA A 249 -21.78 21.01 10.22
N LEU A 250 -21.24 20.02 9.50
CA LEU A 250 -21.41 18.60 9.84
C LEU A 250 -20.75 18.28 11.19
N VAL A 251 -19.52 18.73 11.42
CA VAL A 251 -18.82 18.55 12.69
C VAL A 251 -19.58 19.22 13.85
N ASP A 252 -20.06 20.46 13.65
CA ASP A 252 -20.83 21.18 14.66
C ASP A 252 -22.15 20.45 14.99
N SER A 253 -22.81 19.90 13.98
CA SER A 253 -24.04 19.10 14.18
C SER A 253 -23.80 17.80 14.96
N MET A 254 -22.61 17.22 14.89
CA MET A 254 -22.26 15.96 15.55
C MET A 254 -21.87 16.11 17.01
N ILE A 255 -21.11 17.15 17.38
CA ILE A 255 -20.56 17.33 18.73
C ILE A 255 -20.83 18.71 19.35
N GLY A 256 -21.55 19.59 18.62
CA GLY A 256 -21.76 20.97 19.03
C GLY A 256 -20.49 21.79 18.95
N SER A 257 -20.55 23.05 19.43
CA SER A 257 -19.44 24.01 19.29
C SER A 257 -18.26 23.80 20.26
N ASN A 258 -18.31 22.81 21.13
CA ASN A 258 -17.24 22.51 22.08
C ASN A 258 -17.00 21.00 22.15
N GLY A 259 -15.78 20.56 21.99
CA GLY A 259 -15.49 19.15 22.05
C GLY A 259 -14.03 18.80 21.74
N VAL A 260 -13.78 17.51 21.68
CA VAL A 260 -12.48 16.96 21.28
C VAL A 260 -12.64 16.33 19.91
N ILE A 261 -11.72 16.63 19.01
CA ILE A 261 -11.67 16.03 17.68
C ILE A 261 -10.37 15.24 17.58
N LEU A 262 -10.50 13.95 17.30
CA LEU A 262 -9.39 13.02 17.14
C LEU A 262 -9.31 12.58 15.69
N PHE A 263 -8.21 12.86 15.00
CA PHE A 263 -7.95 12.32 13.68
C PHE A 263 -7.25 10.97 13.80
N ASP A 264 -7.74 9.94 13.16
CA ASP A 264 -7.09 8.63 13.17
C ASP A 264 -6.02 8.53 12.09
N GLU A 265 -4.79 8.81 12.46
CA GLU A 265 -3.59 8.64 11.64
C GLU A 265 -3.01 7.21 11.71
N SER A 266 -3.60 6.33 12.54
CA SER A 266 -3.06 4.99 12.76
C SER A 266 -3.23 4.05 11.57
N ARG A 267 -4.11 4.44 10.61
CA ARG A 267 -4.43 3.64 9.42
C ARG A 267 -3.77 4.13 8.16
N HIS A 268 -3.13 5.29 8.21
CA HIS A 268 -2.27 5.73 7.13
C HIS A 268 -0.98 4.93 7.18
N THR A 269 -0.67 4.21 6.12
CA THR A 269 0.57 3.44 6.04
C THR A 269 1.74 4.39 5.88
N GLN A 270 2.18 4.94 7.00
CA GLN A 270 3.56 5.38 7.09
C GLN A 270 4.42 4.12 7.01
N GLU A 271 4.72 3.66 5.81
CA GLU A 271 5.91 2.85 5.56
C GLU A 271 7.15 3.73 5.77
N SER A 272 7.12 4.62 6.76
CA SER A 272 8.31 5.28 7.19
C SER A 272 9.08 4.22 7.95
N PHE A 273 10.16 3.77 7.35
CA PHE A 273 11.17 2.93 7.99
C PHE A 273 11.53 3.46 9.40
N GLY A 274 11.41 4.77 9.63
CA GLY A 274 11.56 5.43 10.93
C GLY A 274 10.51 4.98 11.96
N ALA A 275 9.25 4.85 11.59
CA ALA A 275 8.19 4.39 12.51
C ALA A 275 8.36 2.90 12.83
N SER A 276 8.67 2.06 11.83
CA SER A 276 9.00 0.63 12.05
C SER A 276 10.24 0.46 12.93
N LEU A 277 11.25 1.31 12.77
CA LEU A 277 12.45 1.32 13.61
C LEU A 277 12.15 1.78 15.03
N PHE A 278 11.34 2.82 15.18
CA PHE A 278 10.93 3.32 16.48
C PHE A 278 10.08 2.29 17.23
N GLN A 279 9.13 1.63 16.55
CA GLN A 279 8.37 0.53 17.12
C GLN A 279 9.25 -0.67 17.48
N ALA A 280 10.20 -1.04 16.60
CA ALA A 280 11.17 -2.09 16.87
C ALA A 280 12.09 -1.71 18.05
N ALA A 281 12.52 -0.44 18.14
CA ALA A 281 13.33 0.07 19.24
C ALA A 281 12.54 0.10 20.55
N LEU A 282 11.28 0.52 20.53
CA LEU A 282 10.38 0.45 21.68
C LEU A 282 10.12 -1.00 22.10
N GLY A 283 9.82 -1.89 21.16
CA GLY A 283 9.67 -3.32 21.44
C GLY A 283 10.93 -3.91 22.06
N PHE A 284 12.11 -3.53 21.55
CA PHE A 284 13.40 -3.93 22.10
C PHE A 284 13.65 -3.31 23.49
N TYR A 285 13.29 -2.06 23.69
CA TYR A 285 13.34 -1.40 24.99
C TYR A 285 12.44 -2.10 26.02
N PHE A 286 11.19 -2.41 25.69
CA PHE A 286 10.28 -3.16 26.56
C PHE A 286 10.80 -4.58 26.81
N LEU A 287 11.37 -5.24 25.81
CA LEU A 287 12.02 -6.53 25.99
C LEU A 287 13.18 -6.44 26.98
N LEU A 288 13.95 -5.36 26.98
CA LEU A 288 15.09 -5.16 27.88
C LEU A 288 14.69 -4.68 29.28
N SER A 289 13.66 -3.85 29.39
CA SER A 289 13.24 -3.19 30.64
C SER A 289 12.16 -3.92 31.44
N GLY A 290 11.35 -4.77 30.76
CA GLY A 290 10.24 -5.45 31.45
C GLY A 290 10.68 -6.48 32.49
N ASP A 291 10.02 -6.51 33.63
CA ASP A 291 10.39 -7.36 34.78
C ASP A 291 9.56 -8.66 34.88
N THR A 292 8.74 -8.98 33.91
CA THR A 292 7.95 -10.21 33.92
C THR A 292 8.83 -11.44 33.66
N LEU A 293 8.52 -12.57 34.32
CA LEU A 293 9.26 -13.83 34.17
C LEU A 293 9.33 -14.29 32.70
N ILE A 294 8.27 -14.07 31.94
CA ILE A 294 8.21 -14.41 30.51
C ILE A 294 9.25 -13.60 29.71
N LEU A 295 9.33 -12.30 29.96
CA LEU A 295 10.32 -11.42 29.31
C LEU A 295 11.75 -11.78 29.68
N GLN A 296 12.00 -12.23 30.93
CA GLN A 296 13.31 -12.71 31.33
C GLN A 296 13.71 -13.98 30.59
N ILE A 297 12.76 -14.92 30.37
CA ILE A 297 13.01 -16.13 29.60
C ILE A 297 13.29 -15.78 28.13
N ILE A 298 12.53 -14.86 27.55
CA ILE A 298 12.74 -14.40 26.17
C ILE A 298 14.12 -13.74 26.01
N ARG A 299 14.52 -12.85 26.95
CA ARG A 299 15.87 -12.25 26.97
C ARG A 299 16.98 -13.29 26.99
N LEU A 300 16.84 -14.29 27.86
CA LEU A 300 17.83 -15.36 27.96
C LEU A 300 17.95 -16.13 26.64
N ASN A 301 16.83 -16.46 26.00
CA ASN A 301 16.82 -17.14 24.71
C ASN A 301 17.43 -16.28 23.58
N VAL A 302 17.11 -14.99 23.53
CA VAL A 302 17.72 -14.05 22.57
C VAL A 302 19.23 -13.95 22.80
N LEU A 303 19.68 -13.83 24.05
CA LEU A 303 21.11 -13.78 24.38
C LEU A 303 21.83 -15.06 23.92
N VAL A 304 21.26 -16.23 24.21
CA VAL A 304 21.81 -17.52 23.79
C VAL A 304 21.87 -17.60 22.26
N ALA A 305 20.81 -17.19 21.55
CA ALA A 305 20.78 -17.18 20.10
C ALA A 305 21.85 -16.25 19.50
N VAL A 306 22.06 -15.06 20.06
CA VAL A 306 23.12 -14.13 19.64
C VAL A 306 24.51 -14.73 19.88
N ILE A 307 24.73 -15.41 21.01
CA ILE A 307 26.01 -16.08 21.30
C ILE A 307 26.26 -17.21 20.31
N ILE A 308 25.25 -18.03 20.01
CA ILE A 308 25.37 -19.13 19.03
C ILE A 308 25.65 -18.56 17.64
N LEU A 309 24.95 -17.49 17.24
CA LEU A 309 25.14 -16.85 15.93
C LEU A 309 26.53 -16.24 15.80
N THR A 310 27.02 -15.54 16.83
CA THR A 310 28.38 -14.97 16.85
C THR A 310 29.46 -16.05 16.84
N MET A 311 29.24 -17.14 17.56
CA MET A 311 30.16 -18.31 17.49
C MET A 311 30.14 -18.92 16.08
N ALA A 312 28.96 -19.14 15.49
CA ALA A 312 28.83 -19.71 14.15
C ALA A 312 29.47 -18.82 13.07
N LEU A 313 29.33 -17.49 13.18
CA LEU A 313 29.98 -16.54 12.28
C LEU A 313 31.49 -16.44 12.50
N SER A 314 31.93 -16.55 13.75
CA SER A 314 33.36 -16.57 14.11
C SER A 314 34.06 -17.85 13.66
N MET A 315 33.36 -19.00 13.69
CA MET A 315 33.89 -20.30 13.22
C MET A 315 33.94 -20.39 11.69
N ARG A 316 33.15 -19.63 10.96
CA ARG A 316 33.32 -19.44 9.52
C ARG A 316 34.54 -18.57 9.30
N GLN A 317 35.73 -19.19 9.33
CA GLN A 317 36.89 -18.52 8.78
C GLN A 317 36.56 -18.21 7.31
N PRO A 318 36.52 -16.93 6.90
CA PRO A 318 36.45 -16.63 5.50
C PRO A 318 37.64 -17.35 4.88
N GLU A 319 37.37 -18.22 3.89
CA GLU A 319 38.48 -18.77 3.09
C GLU A 319 39.38 -17.59 2.75
N PRO A 320 40.68 -17.65 3.10
CA PRO A 320 41.58 -16.53 2.84
C PRO A 320 41.42 -16.23 1.35
N LYS A 321 40.89 -15.04 1.03
CA LYS A 321 40.81 -14.61 -0.36
C LYS A 321 42.20 -14.80 -0.88
N ARG A 322 42.42 -15.82 -1.72
CA ARG A 322 43.69 -16.02 -2.36
C ARG A 322 43.96 -14.73 -3.10
N TRP A 323 44.88 -13.95 -2.58
CA TRP A 323 45.36 -12.77 -3.26
C TRP A 323 45.86 -13.27 -4.59
N PHE A 324 45.17 -12.98 -5.66
CA PHE A 324 45.69 -13.15 -6.99
C PHE A 324 46.82 -12.14 -7.10
N HIS A 325 48.04 -12.59 -6.83
CA HIS A 325 49.20 -11.78 -7.15
C HIS A 325 49.10 -11.43 -8.62
N ILE A 326 49.17 -10.15 -8.95
CA ILE A 326 49.14 -9.62 -10.32
C ILE A 326 50.18 -10.34 -11.21
N PHE A 327 51.18 -10.95 -10.59
CA PHE A 327 52.22 -11.75 -11.24
C PHE A 327 51.81 -13.18 -11.63
N ASP A 328 50.71 -13.73 -11.15
CA ASP A 328 50.22 -15.07 -11.52
C ASP A 328 49.40 -15.08 -12.84
N ILE A 329 49.20 -13.92 -13.44
CA ILE A 329 48.56 -13.78 -14.76
C ILE A 329 49.38 -14.48 -15.85
N ARG A 330 50.68 -14.74 -15.63
CA ARG A 330 51.56 -15.40 -16.60
C ARG A 330 51.45 -16.93 -16.67
N LYS A 331 50.79 -17.57 -15.72
CA LYS A 331 50.47 -19.00 -15.81
C LYS A 331 48.97 -19.16 -16.10
N PRO A 332 48.57 -19.35 -17.35
CA PRO A 332 47.20 -19.68 -17.65
C PRO A 332 46.86 -20.94 -16.86
N ARG A 333 45.87 -20.82 -15.94
CA ARG A 333 45.35 -22.00 -15.23
C ARG A 333 44.93 -23.00 -16.29
N PRO A 334 45.38 -24.26 -16.20
CA PRO A 334 44.89 -25.27 -17.11
C PRO A 334 43.35 -25.33 -16.95
N PHE A 335 42.62 -25.42 -18.03
CA PHE A 335 41.16 -25.53 -18.10
C PHE A 335 40.56 -26.59 -17.16
N ARG A 336 41.38 -27.46 -16.61
CA ARG A 336 41.03 -28.49 -15.61
C ARG A 336 40.50 -27.94 -14.27
N SER A 337 40.65 -26.67 -13.95
CA SER A 337 40.21 -26.13 -12.65
C SER A 337 38.77 -25.63 -12.65
N TYR A 338 38.08 -25.59 -13.76
CA TYR A 338 36.67 -25.32 -13.86
C TYR A 338 35.88 -26.60 -14.13
N GLY A 339 35.68 -27.42 -13.09
CA GLY A 339 34.77 -28.55 -13.11
C GLY A 339 34.76 -29.42 -14.36
N HIS A 340 34.62 -30.67 -14.20
CA HIS A 340 34.74 -31.76 -15.17
C HIS A 340 33.81 -31.75 -16.41
N ASN A 341 33.33 -30.60 -16.93
CA ASN A 341 32.42 -30.57 -18.07
C ASN A 341 33.00 -29.70 -19.21
N LEU A 342 33.70 -30.37 -20.10
CA LEU A 342 34.11 -29.83 -21.41
C LEU A 342 32.89 -29.31 -22.19
N ASP A 343 31.73 -29.92 -22.01
CA ASP A 343 30.48 -29.51 -22.66
C ASP A 343 30.06 -28.09 -22.26
N ASN A 344 30.23 -27.71 -21.00
CA ASN A 344 29.94 -26.34 -20.54
C ASN A 344 30.88 -25.29 -21.14
N SER A 345 32.13 -25.68 -21.46
CA SER A 345 33.08 -24.78 -22.07
C SER A 345 32.78 -24.53 -23.56
N ILE A 346 32.26 -25.53 -24.26
CA ILE A 346 31.82 -25.40 -25.65
C ILE A 346 30.60 -24.50 -25.71
N LEU A 347 29.64 -24.71 -24.80
CA LEU A 347 28.43 -23.92 -24.72
C LEU A 347 28.71 -22.44 -24.43
N ALA A 348 29.66 -22.16 -23.54
CA ALA A 348 30.12 -20.78 -23.26
C ALA A 348 30.77 -20.12 -24.47
N LEU A 349 31.55 -20.85 -25.25
CA LEU A 349 32.15 -20.34 -26.49
C LEU A 349 31.10 -20.12 -27.57
N GLN A 350 30.10 -20.99 -27.70
CA GLN A 350 28.98 -20.80 -28.61
C GLN A 350 28.19 -19.54 -28.28
N GLU A 351 27.89 -19.32 -27.00
CA GLU A 351 27.19 -18.12 -26.53
C GLU A 351 28.02 -16.84 -26.80
N THR A 352 29.32 -16.89 -26.55
CA THR A 352 30.21 -15.76 -26.84
C THR A 352 30.30 -15.46 -28.34
N LEU A 353 30.35 -16.47 -29.19
CA LEU A 353 30.29 -16.30 -30.63
C LEU A 353 28.96 -15.66 -31.06
N LEU A 354 27.87 -16.13 -30.54
CA LEU A 354 26.51 -15.61 -30.84
C LEU A 354 26.41 -14.13 -30.45
N GLU A 355 26.87 -13.74 -29.26
CA GLU A 355 26.84 -12.34 -28.82
C GLU A 355 27.73 -11.44 -29.66
N ARG A 356 28.92 -11.93 -30.06
CA ARG A 356 29.79 -11.17 -30.98
C ARG A 356 29.17 -11.00 -32.35
N MET A 357 28.53 -12.04 -32.87
CA MET A 357 27.81 -11.96 -34.16
C MET A 357 26.67 -10.96 -34.07
N ARG A 358 25.89 -11.02 -32.98
CA ARG A 358 24.82 -10.08 -32.74
C ARG A 358 25.28 -8.63 -32.75
N LEU A 359 26.34 -8.33 -32.04
CA LEU A 359 26.89 -6.97 -31.95
C LEU A 359 27.49 -6.51 -33.26
N LYS A 360 28.25 -7.38 -33.95
CA LYS A 360 28.99 -7.01 -35.17
C LYS A 360 28.09 -6.86 -36.39
N TYR A 361 27.08 -7.70 -36.50
CA TYR A 361 26.16 -7.72 -37.65
C TYR A 361 24.77 -7.13 -37.33
N GLN A 362 24.56 -6.62 -36.11
CA GLN A 362 23.32 -5.99 -35.62
C GLN A 362 22.07 -6.88 -35.79
N ILE A 363 22.17 -8.16 -35.46
CA ILE A 363 21.13 -9.16 -35.63
C ILE A 363 20.20 -9.12 -34.39
N TYR A 364 19.10 -8.37 -34.48
CA TYR A 364 18.17 -8.19 -33.37
C TYR A 364 17.21 -9.38 -33.16
N GLU A 365 17.03 -10.24 -34.15
CA GLU A 365 16.15 -11.41 -34.07
C GLU A 365 16.52 -12.40 -32.94
N PHE A 366 17.77 -12.34 -32.46
CA PHE A 366 18.20 -13.15 -31.33
C PHE A 366 17.56 -12.73 -30.01
N ASP A 367 17.13 -11.48 -29.85
CA ASP A 367 16.58 -10.98 -28.61
C ASP A 367 15.18 -11.52 -28.34
N GLU A 368 14.44 -11.86 -29.36
CA GLU A 368 13.07 -12.40 -29.31
C GLU A 368 12.99 -13.87 -28.94
N LYS A 369 14.12 -14.61 -29.02
CA LYS A 369 14.15 -16.07 -28.83
C LYS A 369 14.68 -16.47 -27.46
N PRO A 370 14.09 -17.52 -26.81
CA PRO A 370 14.66 -18.13 -25.62
C PRO A 370 16.09 -18.61 -25.84
N ARG A 371 16.92 -18.55 -24.79
CA ARG A 371 18.37 -18.84 -24.86
C ARG A 371 18.73 -20.19 -25.50
N LYS A 372 17.95 -21.25 -25.25
CA LYS A 372 18.15 -22.57 -25.83
C LYS A 372 17.95 -22.58 -27.33
N ASP A 373 16.94 -21.89 -27.81
CA ASP A 373 16.56 -21.85 -29.23
C ASP A 373 17.53 -21.01 -30.06
N ARG A 374 18.21 -20.04 -29.42
CA ARG A 374 19.22 -19.19 -30.07
C ARG A 374 20.39 -20.01 -30.61
N LEU A 375 20.85 -21.01 -29.87
CA LEU A 375 21.98 -21.88 -30.29
C LEU A 375 21.59 -22.79 -31.47
N GLU A 376 20.39 -23.31 -31.49
CA GLU A 376 19.86 -24.11 -32.60
C GLU A 376 19.69 -23.27 -33.88
N TYR A 377 19.35 -21.99 -33.71
CA TYR A 377 19.13 -21.07 -34.80
C TYR A 377 20.41 -20.50 -35.40
N LEU A 378 21.53 -20.60 -34.70
CA LEU A 378 22.84 -20.04 -35.07
C LEU A 378 23.32 -20.47 -36.48
N PRO A 379 23.24 -21.74 -36.92
CA PRO A 379 23.64 -22.15 -38.28
C PRO A 379 22.82 -21.47 -39.37
N ASN A 380 21.52 -21.27 -39.12
CA ASN A 380 20.61 -20.63 -40.08
C ASN A 380 20.93 -19.15 -40.24
N VAL A 381 21.25 -18.46 -39.14
CA VAL A 381 21.66 -17.05 -39.15
C VAL A 381 22.96 -16.86 -39.93
N VAL A 382 23.97 -17.70 -39.68
CA VAL A 382 25.25 -17.65 -40.41
C VAL A 382 25.02 -17.78 -41.91
N LYS A 383 24.14 -18.67 -42.32
CA LYS A 383 23.79 -18.89 -43.74
C LYS A 383 22.97 -17.72 -44.31
N SER A 384 21.99 -17.21 -43.58
CA SER A 384 21.11 -16.13 -44.05
C SER A 384 21.84 -14.81 -44.22
N TYR A 385 22.75 -14.49 -43.31
CA TYR A 385 23.53 -13.25 -43.33
C TYR A 385 24.85 -13.39 -44.05
N ASN A 386 25.12 -14.56 -44.62
CA ASN A 386 26.36 -14.89 -45.37
C ASN A 386 27.64 -14.50 -44.57
N ILE A 387 27.65 -14.83 -43.27
CA ILE A 387 28.73 -14.43 -42.37
C ILE A 387 29.99 -15.25 -42.64
N PRO A 388 31.13 -14.62 -42.97
CA PRO A 388 32.35 -15.34 -43.20
C PRO A 388 32.91 -15.86 -41.88
N LEU A 389 32.78 -17.14 -41.63
CA LEU A 389 33.31 -17.81 -40.46
C LEU A 389 34.57 -18.62 -40.83
N ASP A 390 35.60 -18.49 -40.02
CA ASP A 390 36.77 -19.35 -40.03
C ASP A 390 36.39 -20.80 -39.71
N ASP A 391 37.09 -21.78 -40.25
CA ASP A 391 36.81 -23.19 -40.06
C ASP A 391 36.79 -23.61 -38.59
N ASP A 392 37.58 -22.98 -37.74
CA ASP A 392 37.56 -23.18 -36.29
C ASP A 392 36.22 -22.78 -35.64
N PHE A 393 35.55 -21.74 -36.15
CA PHE A 393 34.26 -21.32 -35.64
C PHE A 393 33.10 -22.17 -36.20
N LYS A 394 33.28 -22.78 -37.39
CA LYS A 394 32.29 -23.73 -37.93
C LYS A 394 32.11 -24.94 -37.04
N MET A 395 33.16 -25.34 -36.29
CA MET A 395 33.08 -26.41 -35.30
C MET A 395 32.12 -26.08 -34.13
N LEU A 396 31.88 -24.78 -33.84
CA LEU A 396 30.96 -24.33 -32.81
C LEU A 396 29.51 -24.28 -33.30
N LEU A 397 29.25 -24.41 -34.60
CA LEU A 397 27.90 -24.38 -35.18
C LEU A 397 27.16 -25.72 -35.10
N GLY A 398 27.86 -26.81 -34.81
CA GLY A 398 27.30 -28.16 -34.72
C GLY A 398 27.05 -28.64 -33.29
N ALA A 399 26.42 -29.83 -33.18
CA ALA A 399 26.35 -30.53 -31.89
C ALA A 399 27.78 -30.78 -31.39
N PRO A 400 27.98 -30.78 -30.04
CA PRO A 400 29.33 -30.85 -29.47
C PRO A 400 30.03 -32.15 -29.89
N THR A 401 30.89 -32.04 -30.88
CA THR A 401 31.90 -33.07 -31.20
C THR A 401 32.98 -33.01 -30.15
N LYS A 402 33.68 -34.12 -29.89
CA LYS A 402 34.77 -34.20 -28.93
C LYS A 402 35.90 -33.26 -29.38
N VAL A 403 35.86 -32.01 -28.95
CA VAL A 403 36.90 -30.99 -29.22
C VAL A 403 37.96 -31.12 -28.13
N GLY A 404 39.24 -31.19 -28.55
CA GLY A 404 40.36 -31.31 -27.61
C GLY A 404 40.55 -30.01 -26.80
N PRO A 405 41.15 -30.07 -25.59
CA PRO A 405 41.36 -28.88 -24.76
C PRO A 405 42.23 -27.81 -25.42
N ASN A 406 43.14 -28.20 -26.32
CA ASN A 406 44.00 -27.29 -27.06
C ASN A 406 43.23 -26.55 -28.15
N ASP A 407 42.31 -27.24 -28.82
CA ASP A 407 41.47 -26.63 -29.86
C ASP A 407 40.51 -25.62 -29.27
N LEU A 408 39.86 -25.92 -28.12
CA LEU A 408 39.04 -24.98 -27.38
C LEU A 408 39.80 -23.72 -26.98
N ARG A 409 41.06 -23.86 -26.58
CA ARG A 409 41.92 -22.73 -26.23
C ARG A 409 42.23 -21.85 -27.42
N ASN A 410 42.53 -22.45 -28.58
CA ASN A 410 42.79 -21.74 -29.81
C ASN A 410 41.56 -21.00 -30.31
N ILE A 411 40.40 -21.65 -30.26
CA ILE A 411 39.08 -21.04 -30.57
C ILE A 411 38.79 -19.86 -29.65
N ALA A 412 38.97 -20.02 -28.32
CA ALA A 412 38.77 -18.96 -27.37
C ALA A 412 39.69 -17.74 -27.62
N LYS A 413 40.95 -17.99 -27.97
CA LYS A 413 41.91 -16.94 -28.32
C LYS A 413 41.50 -16.20 -29.60
N LYS A 414 41.13 -16.93 -30.65
CA LYS A 414 40.64 -16.33 -31.90
C LYS A 414 39.35 -15.55 -31.68
N LEU A 415 38.43 -16.11 -30.90
CA LEU A 415 37.15 -15.44 -30.58
C LEU A 415 37.37 -14.14 -29.80
N SER A 416 38.41 -14.04 -28.96
CA SER A 416 38.73 -12.81 -28.22
C SER A 416 39.21 -11.67 -29.14
N THR A 417 39.73 -11.97 -30.30
CA THR A 417 40.26 -10.99 -31.28
C THR A 417 39.32 -10.77 -32.47
N TRP A 418 38.28 -11.58 -32.63
CA TRP A 418 37.29 -11.53 -33.71
C TRP A 418 36.24 -10.46 -33.46
#